data_803fb081a0825685e6c7360c69efbed9
#
_entry.id   803fb081a0825685e6c7360c69efbed9
#
_cell.length_a   1.000
_cell.length_b   1.000
_cell.length_c   1.000
_cell.angle_alpha   90.00
_cell.angle_beta   90.00
_cell.angle_gamma   90.00
#
_symmetry.space_group_name_H-M   'P 1'
#
loop_
_entity.id
_entity.type
_entity.pdbx_description
1 polymer ?
#
loop_
_entity_poly.entity_id
_entity_poly.type
_entity_poly.pdbx_seq_one_letter_code
_entity_poly.pdbx_strand_id
1 'polypeptide(L)'
;MKYISEFIGSFFLVAAVVGSGIMGDNLSPNNTAVALLGNTIATGAILFVIIKMFGKISGAHFNPAVSIVFYLRKELELNKLLNYILFQFLGGLLAVFLIHYIFNLELFQISTHAMRVENAPWSLLISEIIATSGLILTILFVRENDQESVAVAVALFITAGYWFTSSTSFANPMVTIARIFTDTFTGINPISVPYYLSGQLLGIFVSFITFKLYKK
;
A
#
# COMPACT_ATOMS: atom_id res chain seq x y z
N MET A 1 15.07 12.56 10.96
CA MET A 1 14.72 11.15 11.28
C MET A 1 13.36 10.75 10.71
N LYS A 2 12.25 11.53 10.94
CA LYS A 2 10.88 11.16 10.49
C LYS A 2 10.79 10.88 8.98
N TYR A 3 11.34 11.73 8.13
CA TYR A 3 11.31 11.58 6.67
C TYR A 3 12.12 10.36 6.20
N ILE A 4 13.28 10.13 6.84
CA ILE A 4 14.11 8.95 6.55
C ILE A 4 13.36 7.67 6.95
N SER A 5 12.58 7.67 8.05
CA SER A 5 11.75 6.53 8.43
C SER A 5 10.65 6.24 7.41
N GLU A 6 10.00 7.29 6.87
CA GLU A 6 9.00 7.15 5.81
C GLU A 6 9.63 6.59 4.51
N PHE A 7 10.84 7.07 4.15
CA PHE A 7 11.59 6.53 3.02
C PHE A 7 11.93 5.04 3.20
N ILE A 8 12.54 4.68 4.34
CA ILE A 8 12.99 3.30 4.61
C ILE A 8 11.78 2.37 4.71
N GLY A 9 10.71 2.77 5.41
CA GLY A 9 9.51 1.95 5.53
C GLY A 9 8.81 1.74 4.19
N SER A 10 8.70 2.79 3.37
CA SER A 10 8.14 2.69 2.01
C SER A 10 9.01 1.83 1.10
N PHE A 11 10.34 1.94 1.22
CA PHE A 11 11.27 1.08 0.51
C PHE A 11 11.02 -0.39 0.86
N PHE A 12 11.03 -0.77 2.12
CA PHE A 12 10.82 -2.16 2.52
C PHE A 12 9.42 -2.67 2.19
N LEU A 13 8.40 -1.81 2.28
CA LEU A 13 7.05 -2.18 1.87
C LEU A 13 7.00 -2.59 0.39
N VAL A 14 7.49 -1.72 -0.51
CA VAL A 14 7.47 -2.01 -1.95
C VAL A 14 8.44 -3.14 -2.30
N ALA A 15 9.61 -3.20 -1.65
CA ALA A 15 10.55 -4.29 -1.84
C ALA A 15 9.93 -5.66 -1.50
N ALA A 16 9.19 -5.74 -0.40
CA ALA A 16 8.49 -6.96 -0.03
C ALA A 16 7.37 -7.29 -1.02
N VAL A 17 6.55 -6.31 -1.41
CA VAL A 17 5.45 -6.51 -2.37
C VAL A 17 5.98 -7.00 -3.72
N VAL A 18 6.94 -6.29 -4.31
CA VAL A 18 7.44 -6.63 -5.65
C VAL A 18 8.29 -7.89 -5.59
N GLY A 19 9.23 -7.97 -4.66
CA GLY A 19 10.15 -9.10 -4.55
C GLY A 19 9.47 -10.42 -4.23
N SER A 20 8.53 -10.42 -3.28
CA SER A 20 7.79 -11.65 -2.96
C SER A 20 6.83 -12.06 -4.09
N GLY A 21 6.32 -11.10 -4.87
CA GLY A 21 5.53 -11.40 -6.05
C GLY A 21 6.36 -12.10 -7.13
N ILE A 22 7.55 -11.58 -7.44
CA ILE A 22 8.49 -12.20 -8.38
C ILE A 22 8.89 -13.61 -7.89
N MET A 23 9.27 -13.73 -6.63
CA MET A 23 9.67 -15.02 -6.04
C MET A 23 8.51 -16.02 -6.06
N GLY A 24 7.30 -15.59 -5.68
CA GLY A 24 6.13 -16.45 -5.67
C GLY A 24 5.76 -16.97 -7.06
N ASP A 25 5.82 -16.09 -8.07
CA ASP A 25 5.53 -16.44 -9.46
C ASP A 25 6.60 -17.40 -10.02
N ASN A 26 7.88 -17.13 -9.76
CA ASN A 26 9.00 -17.98 -10.17
C ASN A 26 8.92 -19.40 -9.56
N LEU A 27 8.50 -19.52 -8.30
CA LEU A 27 8.41 -20.80 -7.60
C LEU A 27 7.11 -21.56 -7.87
N SER A 28 6.08 -20.88 -8.35
CA SER A 28 4.78 -21.49 -8.63
C SER A 28 4.17 -21.00 -9.98
N PRO A 29 4.88 -21.19 -11.10
CA PRO A 29 4.54 -20.58 -12.39
C PRO A 29 3.16 -20.97 -12.93
N ASN A 30 2.59 -22.07 -12.46
CA ASN A 30 1.27 -22.55 -12.88
C ASN A 30 0.21 -22.42 -11.76
N ASN A 31 0.50 -21.72 -10.67
CA ASN A 31 -0.40 -21.58 -9.56
C ASN A 31 -0.35 -20.17 -8.97
N THR A 32 -1.09 -19.25 -9.61
CA THR A 32 -1.18 -17.84 -9.18
C THR A 32 -1.75 -17.68 -7.77
N ALA A 33 -2.53 -18.64 -7.26
CA ALA A 33 -3.05 -18.58 -5.90
C ALA A 33 -1.93 -18.77 -4.87
N VAL A 34 -0.98 -19.66 -5.13
CA VAL A 34 0.21 -19.85 -4.26
C VAL A 34 1.11 -18.61 -4.31
N ALA A 35 1.35 -18.06 -5.51
CA ALA A 35 2.11 -16.83 -5.67
C ALA A 35 1.46 -15.68 -4.88
N LEU A 36 0.13 -15.51 -5.00
CA LEU A 36 -0.61 -14.51 -4.24
C LEU A 36 -0.53 -14.75 -2.73
N LEU A 37 -0.64 -16.00 -2.28
CA LEU A 37 -0.56 -16.33 -0.85
C LEU A 37 0.81 -15.94 -0.28
N GLY A 38 1.90 -16.31 -0.97
CA GLY A 38 3.26 -15.92 -0.57
C GLY A 38 3.44 -14.40 -0.52
N ASN A 39 2.97 -13.69 -1.55
CA ASN A 39 3.00 -12.23 -1.62
C ASN A 39 2.19 -11.59 -0.49
N THR A 40 1.00 -12.11 -0.20
CA THR A 40 0.12 -11.62 0.88
C THR A 40 0.78 -11.75 2.26
N ILE A 41 1.34 -12.93 2.55
CA ILE A 41 2.02 -13.19 3.84
C ILE A 41 3.24 -12.29 4.00
N ALA A 42 4.07 -12.17 2.97
CA ALA A 42 5.26 -11.32 2.99
C ALA A 42 4.90 -9.84 3.21
N THR A 43 3.84 -9.36 2.54
CA THR A 43 3.37 -7.97 2.69
C THR A 43 2.83 -7.70 4.09
N GLY A 44 2.02 -8.60 4.64
CA GLY A 44 1.52 -8.46 6.02
C GLY A 44 2.66 -8.48 7.04
N ALA A 45 3.61 -9.40 6.87
CA ALA A 45 4.76 -9.53 7.76
C ALA A 45 5.64 -8.26 7.77
N ILE A 46 5.98 -7.75 6.58
CA ILE A 46 6.82 -6.54 6.52
C ILE A 46 6.08 -5.30 7.07
N LEU A 47 4.76 -5.16 6.82
CA LEU A 47 3.96 -4.08 7.39
C LEU A 47 4.02 -4.09 8.91
N PHE A 48 3.82 -5.25 9.53
CA PHE A 48 3.95 -5.38 10.98
C PHE A 48 5.32 -4.90 11.48
N VAL A 49 6.39 -5.36 10.85
CA VAL A 49 7.76 -5.04 11.24
C VAL A 49 8.04 -3.54 11.12
N ILE A 50 7.80 -2.94 9.95
CA ILE A 50 8.14 -1.53 9.72
C ILE A 50 7.27 -0.58 10.56
N ILE A 51 6.01 -0.93 10.82
CA ILE A 51 5.15 -0.14 11.70
C ILE A 51 5.68 -0.20 13.15
N LYS A 52 6.09 -1.37 13.63
CA LYS A 52 6.74 -1.49 14.96
C LYS A 52 8.06 -0.74 15.03
N MET A 53 8.89 -0.77 13.98
CA MET A 53 10.17 -0.07 13.93
C MET A 53 10.01 1.45 13.98
N PHE A 54 9.07 2.00 13.21
CA PHE A 54 9.02 3.44 12.95
C PHE A 54 7.81 4.17 13.54
N GLY A 55 6.86 3.45 14.13
CA GLY A 55 5.62 4.01 14.67
C GLY A 55 5.87 5.17 15.66
N LYS A 56 6.83 5.00 16.58
CA LYS A 56 7.19 6.04 17.55
C LYS A 56 8.04 7.18 16.96
N ILE A 57 8.58 7.02 15.74
CA ILE A 57 9.49 8.00 15.10
C ILE A 57 8.73 8.91 14.14
N SER A 58 8.02 8.32 13.15
CA SER A 58 7.29 9.07 12.12
C SER A 58 5.77 8.94 12.20
N GLY A 59 5.28 7.99 12.96
CA GLY A 59 3.89 7.53 12.90
C GLY A 59 3.72 6.35 11.94
N ALA A 60 4.79 5.98 11.20
CA ALA A 60 4.83 4.84 10.27
C ALA A 60 3.68 4.87 9.25
N HIS A 61 3.55 5.99 8.53
CA HIS A 61 2.49 6.13 7.53
C HIS A 61 2.75 5.27 6.29
N PHE A 62 3.94 5.41 5.66
CA PHE A 62 4.38 4.71 4.43
C PHE A 62 3.34 4.74 3.30
N ASN A 63 2.41 5.68 3.38
CA ASN A 63 1.22 5.73 2.55
C ASN A 63 0.70 7.17 2.46
N PRO A 64 0.63 7.77 1.25
CA PRO A 64 0.05 9.09 1.07
C PRO A 64 -1.39 9.20 1.56
N ALA A 65 -2.23 8.16 1.37
CA ALA A 65 -3.63 8.20 1.82
C ALA A 65 -3.74 8.33 3.35
N VAL A 66 -2.92 7.58 4.09
CA VAL A 66 -2.82 7.69 5.55
C VAL A 66 -2.34 9.09 5.93
N SER A 67 -1.27 9.57 5.30
CA SER A 67 -0.72 10.91 5.60
C SER A 67 -1.73 12.03 5.37
N ILE A 68 -2.55 11.94 4.30
CA ILE A 68 -3.61 12.90 3.99
C ILE A 68 -4.69 12.88 5.09
N VAL A 69 -5.12 11.72 5.57
CA VAL A 69 -6.12 11.65 6.66
C VAL A 69 -5.60 12.29 7.93
N PHE A 70 -4.36 12.05 8.31
CA PHE A 70 -3.77 12.70 9.49
C PHE A 70 -3.64 14.22 9.31
N TYR A 71 -3.39 14.69 8.10
CA TYR A 71 -3.47 16.13 7.78
C TYR A 71 -4.89 16.69 7.92
N LEU A 72 -5.90 16.03 7.35
CA LEU A 72 -7.31 16.44 7.46
C LEU A 72 -7.80 16.46 8.92
N ARG A 73 -7.24 15.59 9.75
CA ARG A 73 -7.48 15.55 11.21
C ARG A 73 -6.69 16.61 11.99
N LYS A 74 -5.86 17.42 11.32
CA LYS A 74 -4.97 18.42 11.92
C LYS A 74 -3.89 17.82 12.84
N GLU A 75 -3.56 16.55 12.65
CA GLU A 75 -2.49 15.85 13.38
C GLU A 75 -1.15 15.89 12.62
N LEU A 76 -1.16 16.32 11.36
CA LEU A 76 0.01 16.50 10.52
C LEU A 76 -0.04 17.89 9.85
N GLU A 77 1.06 18.62 9.87
CA GLU A 77 1.19 19.91 9.19
C GLU A 77 1.40 19.73 7.68
N LEU A 78 0.99 20.69 6.85
CA LEU A 78 1.10 20.63 5.39
C LEU A 78 2.55 20.36 4.93
N ASN A 79 3.52 21.07 5.49
CA ASN A 79 4.93 20.86 5.13
C ASN A 79 5.42 19.44 5.45
N LYS A 80 4.95 18.88 6.55
CA LYS A 80 5.28 17.48 6.91
C LYS A 80 4.58 16.50 5.97
N LEU A 81 3.30 16.75 5.61
CA LEU A 81 2.56 15.95 4.64
C LEU A 81 3.31 15.86 3.30
N LEU A 82 3.70 17.02 2.74
CA LEU A 82 4.41 17.07 1.46
C LEU A 82 5.74 16.31 1.50
N ASN A 83 6.52 16.49 2.58
CA ASN A 83 7.76 15.75 2.76
C ASN A 83 7.52 14.25 2.96
N TYR A 84 6.48 13.84 3.72
CA TYR A 84 6.14 12.42 3.87
C TYR A 84 5.86 11.80 2.51
N ILE A 85 4.99 12.41 1.71
CA ILE A 85 4.65 11.95 0.36
C ILE A 85 5.90 11.84 -0.50
N LEU A 86 6.75 12.88 -0.53
CA LEU A 86 7.99 12.87 -1.29
C LEU A 86 8.89 11.69 -0.91
N PHE A 87 9.17 11.51 0.38
CA PHE A 87 10.06 10.45 0.86
C PHE A 87 9.45 9.06 0.70
N GLN A 88 8.12 8.92 0.80
CA GLN A 88 7.41 7.68 0.49
C GLN A 88 7.61 7.29 -0.97
N PHE A 89 7.39 8.22 -1.92
CA PHE A 89 7.61 7.95 -3.34
C PHE A 89 9.06 7.63 -3.67
N LEU A 90 10.02 8.36 -3.13
CA LEU A 90 11.43 8.09 -3.34
C LEU A 90 11.83 6.69 -2.85
N GLY A 91 11.35 6.28 -1.67
CA GLY A 91 11.59 4.95 -1.12
C GLY A 91 10.96 3.85 -1.97
N GLY A 92 9.68 4.01 -2.32
CA GLY A 92 8.97 3.02 -3.12
C GLY A 92 9.54 2.83 -4.52
N LEU A 93 9.88 3.91 -5.22
CA LEU A 93 10.49 3.82 -6.56
C LEU A 93 11.88 3.19 -6.51
N LEU A 94 12.73 3.60 -5.55
CA LEU A 94 14.04 2.98 -5.39
C LEU A 94 13.92 1.47 -5.13
N ALA A 95 12.92 1.05 -4.35
CA ALA A 95 12.69 -0.37 -4.08
C ALA A 95 12.44 -1.17 -5.36
N VAL A 96 11.58 -0.67 -6.28
CA VAL A 96 11.32 -1.36 -7.55
C VAL A 96 12.62 -1.61 -8.30
N PHE A 97 13.45 -0.58 -8.51
CA PHE A 97 14.69 -0.70 -9.27
C PHE A 97 15.70 -1.66 -8.60
N LEU A 98 15.86 -1.59 -7.28
CA LEU A 98 16.77 -2.50 -6.58
C LEU A 98 16.25 -3.93 -6.56
N ILE A 99 14.94 -4.15 -6.46
CA ILE A 99 14.35 -5.49 -6.57
C ILE A 99 14.57 -6.05 -7.98
N HIS A 100 14.36 -5.26 -9.03
CA HIS A 100 14.66 -5.70 -10.40
C HIS A 100 16.14 -6.09 -10.54
N TYR A 101 17.06 -5.29 -9.98
CA TYR A 101 18.48 -5.59 -10.01
C TYR A 101 18.82 -6.93 -9.33
N ILE A 102 18.31 -7.19 -8.13
CA ILE A 102 18.60 -8.43 -7.40
C ILE A 102 17.95 -9.67 -8.00
N PHE A 103 16.86 -9.50 -8.76
CA PHE A 103 16.24 -10.60 -9.52
C PHE A 103 16.73 -10.69 -10.96
N ASN A 104 17.76 -9.92 -11.34
CA ASN A 104 18.35 -9.90 -12.68
C ASN A 104 17.33 -9.60 -13.79
N LEU A 105 16.45 -8.64 -13.52
CA LEU A 105 15.47 -8.10 -14.47
C LEU A 105 15.94 -6.77 -15.04
N GLU A 106 15.32 -6.33 -16.14
CA GLU A 106 15.50 -4.97 -16.64
C GLU A 106 15.11 -3.96 -15.55
N LEU A 107 15.98 -2.96 -15.30
CA LEU A 107 15.79 -2.02 -14.21
C LEU A 107 14.53 -1.17 -14.37
N PHE A 108 14.21 -0.79 -15.60
CA PHE A 108 13.06 0.04 -15.91
C PHE A 108 12.10 -0.71 -16.83
N GLN A 109 10.92 -0.98 -16.34
CA GLN A 109 9.84 -1.64 -17.08
C GLN A 109 8.56 -0.83 -16.92
N ILE A 110 7.73 -0.80 -17.95
CA ILE A 110 6.34 -0.32 -17.82
C ILE A 110 5.44 -1.53 -17.86
N SER A 111 4.63 -1.67 -16.83
CA SER A 111 3.76 -2.84 -16.70
C SER A 111 2.72 -2.91 -17.81
N THR A 112 2.67 -4.05 -18.46
CA THR A 112 1.59 -4.47 -19.37
C THR A 112 0.58 -5.38 -18.69
N HIS A 113 0.83 -5.73 -17.42
CA HIS A 113 0.09 -6.73 -16.67
C HIS A 113 -1.37 -6.34 -16.48
N ALA A 114 -2.28 -7.05 -17.13
CA ALA A 114 -3.71 -6.89 -16.93
C ALA A 114 -4.09 -7.41 -15.54
N MET A 115 -4.72 -6.54 -14.74
CA MET A 115 -5.25 -6.98 -13.45
C MET A 115 -6.39 -7.98 -13.64
N ARG A 116 -6.63 -8.81 -12.63
CA ARG A 116 -7.55 -9.96 -12.60
C ARG A 116 -8.96 -9.72 -13.09
N VAL A 117 -9.40 -8.48 -13.19
CA VAL A 117 -10.73 -8.09 -13.67
C VAL A 117 -10.54 -7.29 -14.95
N GLU A 118 -10.34 -7.99 -16.05
CA GLU A 118 -10.30 -7.38 -17.36
C GLU A 118 -11.64 -6.68 -17.65
N ASN A 119 -11.55 -5.47 -18.21
CA ASN A 119 -12.72 -4.68 -18.63
C ASN A 119 -13.72 -4.29 -17.51
N ALA A 120 -13.34 -4.35 -16.25
CA ALA A 120 -14.18 -3.91 -15.14
C ALA A 120 -13.52 -2.80 -14.30
N PRO A 121 -13.22 -1.62 -14.87
CA PRO A 121 -12.51 -0.56 -14.17
C PRO A 121 -13.26 -0.03 -12.94
N TRP A 122 -14.59 -0.05 -12.95
CA TRP A 122 -15.42 0.33 -11.81
C TRP A 122 -15.29 -0.61 -10.62
N SER A 123 -15.01 -1.90 -10.88
CA SER A 123 -14.75 -2.85 -9.81
C SER A 123 -13.44 -2.54 -9.08
N LEU A 124 -12.40 -2.09 -9.80
CA LEU A 124 -11.15 -1.62 -9.19
C LEU A 124 -11.37 -0.37 -8.33
N LEU A 125 -12.14 0.59 -8.83
CA LEU A 125 -12.48 1.81 -8.09
C LEU A 125 -13.22 1.48 -6.80
N ILE A 126 -14.28 0.66 -6.85
CA ILE A 126 -15.04 0.25 -5.66
C ILE A 126 -14.17 -0.54 -4.69
N SER A 127 -13.35 -1.45 -5.19
CA SER A 127 -12.38 -2.20 -4.38
C SER A 127 -11.44 -1.29 -3.62
N GLU A 128 -10.89 -0.27 -4.27
CA GLU A 128 -9.98 0.67 -3.62
C GLU A 128 -10.69 1.63 -2.64
N ILE A 129 -11.96 1.97 -2.89
CA ILE A 129 -12.78 2.67 -1.88
C ILE A 129 -12.88 1.82 -0.61
N ILE A 130 -13.26 0.56 -0.74
CA ILE A 130 -13.42 -0.37 0.39
C ILE A 130 -12.06 -0.60 1.08
N ALA A 131 -11.02 -0.90 0.31
CA ALA A 131 -9.68 -1.16 0.82
C ALA A 131 -9.11 0.02 1.60
N THR A 132 -9.15 1.21 1.01
CA THR A 132 -8.57 2.42 1.62
C THR A 132 -9.38 2.89 2.81
N SER A 133 -10.72 2.91 2.70
CA SER A 133 -11.55 3.29 3.85
C SER A 133 -11.42 2.30 5.00
N GLY A 134 -11.40 1.00 4.73
CA GLY A 134 -11.24 -0.03 5.74
C GLY A 134 -9.87 0.03 6.41
N LEU A 135 -8.78 0.21 5.65
CA LEU A 135 -7.44 0.40 6.20
C LEU A 135 -7.38 1.61 7.15
N ILE A 136 -7.87 2.76 6.70
CA ILE A 136 -7.82 3.99 7.49
C ILE A 136 -8.70 3.87 8.74
N LEU A 137 -9.91 3.31 8.63
CA LEU A 137 -10.77 3.07 9.80
C LEU A 137 -10.12 2.08 10.77
N THR A 138 -9.46 1.04 10.28
CA THR A 138 -8.66 0.12 11.12
C THR A 138 -7.62 0.89 11.92
N ILE A 139 -6.83 1.74 11.27
CA ILE A 139 -5.83 2.57 11.95
C ILE A 139 -6.48 3.47 13.00
N LEU A 140 -7.53 4.20 12.62
CA LEU A 140 -8.13 5.20 13.49
C LEU A 140 -8.83 4.59 14.70
N PHE A 141 -9.64 3.54 14.52
CA PHE A 141 -10.36 2.91 15.62
C PHE A 141 -9.47 2.09 16.53
N VAL A 142 -8.52 1.33 15.96
CA VAL A 142 -7.60 0.54 16.80
C VAL A 142 -6.69 1.46 17.60
N ARG A 143 -6.14 2.52 16.98
CA ARG A 143 -5.30 3.50 17.67
C ARG A 143 -5.98 4.15 18.89
N GLU A 144 -7.29 4.35 18.84
CA GLU A 144 -8.04 4.93 19.95
C GLU A 144 -8.21 3.98 21.13
N ASN A 145 -8.30 2.69 20.86
CA ASN A 145 -8.53 1.68 21.89
C ASN A 145 -7.21 1.08 22.39
N ASP A 146 -6.30 0.78 21.46
CA ASP A 146 -5.01 0.13 21.75
C ASP A 146 -3.98 0.47 20.67
N GLN A 147 -3.20 1.52 20.91
CA GLN A 147 -2.18 1.98 19.99
C GLN A 147 -1.11 0.92 19.67
N GLU A 148 -0.80 0.03 20.60
CA GLU A 148 0.21 -1.02 20.40
C GLU A 148 -0.27 -2.08 19.41
N SER A 149 -1.58 -2.30 19.29
CA SER A 149 -2.18 -3.24 18.34
C SER A 149 -2.34 -2.72 16.92
N VAL A 150 -2.07 -1.43 16.65
CA VAL A 150 -2.21 -0.85 15.29
C VAL A 150 -1.37 -1.62 14.28
N ALA A 151 -0.13 -1.99 14.62
CA ALA A 151 0.76 -2.69 13.70
C ALA A 151 0.20 -4.05 13.26
N VAL A 152 -0.30 -4.83 14.19
CA VAL A 152 -0.89 -6.15 13.89
C VAL A 152 -2.22 -5.99 13.16
N ALA A 153 -3.06 -5.03 13.55
CA ALA A 153 -4.35 -4.80 12.91
C ALA A 153 -4.19 -4.38 11.44
N VAL A 154 -3.28 -3.46 11.15
CA VAL A 154 -2.96 -3.02 9.78
C VAL A 154 -2.41 -4.19 8.94
N ALA A 155 -1.46 -4.94 9.48
CA ALA A 155 -0.88 -6.10 8.81
C ALA A 155 -1.96 -7.13 8.45
N LEU A 156 -2.83 -7.47 9.38
CA LEU A 156 -3.92 -8.43 9.17
C LEU A 156 -5.00 -7.89 8.23
N PHE A 157 -5.34 -6.60 8.32
CA PHE A 157 -6.30 -5.99 7.39
C PHE A 157 -5.81 -6.06 5.95
N ILE A 158 -4.55 -5.69 5.68
CA ILE A 158 -3.97 -5.77 4.34
C ILE A 158 -3.86 -7.23 3.88
N THR A 159 -3.45 -8.14 4.76
CA THR A 159 -3.42 -9.58 4.45
C THR A 159 -4.80 -10.10 4.01
N ALA A 160 -5.85 -9.74 4.72
CA ALA A 160 -7.22 -10.08 4.33
C ALA A 160 -7.63 -9.38 3.02
N GLY A 161 -7.31 -8.09 2.89
CA GLY A 161 -7.67 -7.24 1.75
C GLY A 161 -7.20 -7.78 0.41
N TYR A 162 -6.03 -8.42 0.36
CA TYR A 162 -5.53 -9.10 -0.84
C TYR A 162 -6.51 -10.13 -1.41
N TRP A 163 -7.37 -10.70 -0.58
CA TRP A 163 -8.26 -11.79 -0.95
C TRP A 163 -9.71 -11.39 -1.14
N PHE A 164 -10.20 -10.36 -0.47
CA PHE A 164 -11.60 -9.95 -0.60
C PHE A 164 -11.82 -8.75 -1.55
N THR A 165 -10.74 -8.16 -2.10
CA THR A 165 -10.84 -7.08 -3.08
C THR A 165 -10.29 -7.51 -4.44
N SER A 166 -10.91 -7.07 -5.54
CA SER A 166 -10.43 -7.36 -6.89
C SER A 166 -9.13 -6.61 -7.22
N SER A 167 -8.86 -5.50 -6.52
CA SER A 167 -7.63 -4.71 -6.64
C SER A 167 -6.44 -5.28 -5.86
N THR A 168 -6.64 -6.34 -5.08
CA THR A 168 -5.67 -6.82 -4.08
C THR A 168 -5.30 -5.79 -3.01
N SER A 169 -6.24 -4.85 -2.72
CA SER A 169 -6.13 -3.89 -1.61
C SER A 169 -4.83 -3.08 -1.61
N PHE A 170 -4.57 -2.33 -2.68
CA PHE A 170 -3.40 -1.44 -2.69
C PHE A 170 -3.52 -0.39 -1.59
N ALA A 171 -4.68 0.28 -1.54
CA ALA A 171 -5.01 1.26 -0.51
C ALA A 171 -3.88 2.29 -0.26
N ASN A 172 -3.02 2.52 -1.25
CA ASN A 172 -1.78 3.30 -1.11
C ASN A 172 -1.38 3.92 -2.45
N PRO A 173 -1.49 5.24 -2.63
CA PRO A 173 -1.11 5.92 -3.87
C PRO A 173 0.37 5.72 -4.27
N MET A 174 1.28 5.64 -3.31
CA MET A 174 2.70 5.41 -3.60
C MET A 174 2.91 4.00 -4.16
N VAL A 175 2.32 2.97 -3.55
CA VAL A 175 2.37 1.58 -4.05
C VAL A 175 1.74 1.49 -5.43
N THR A 176 0.61 2.17 -5.68
CA THR A 176 -0.05 2.22 -6.98
C THR A 176 0.89 2.73 -8.06
N ILE A 177 1.55 3.86 -7.83
CA ILE A 177 2.48 4.43 -8.80
C ILE A 177 3.75 3.59 -8.94
N ALA A 178 4.31 3.07 -7.86
CA ALA A 178 5.51 2.23 -7.92
C ALA A 178 5.30 0.97 -8.79
N ARG A 179 4.11 0.36 -8.70
CA ARG A 179 3.79 -0.87 -9.43
C ARG A 179 3.50 -0.68 -10.93
N ILE A 180 3.51 0.56 -11.44
CA ILE A 180 3.55 0.83 -12.88
C ILE A 180 4.90 0.40 -13.48
N PHE A 181 5.97 0.53 -12.69
CA PHE A 181 7.34 0.36 -13.14
C PHE A 181 7.87 -1.06 -12.98
N THR A 182 7.00 -2.06 -12.89
CA THR A 182 7.35 -3.48 -12.84
C THR A 182 6.40 -4.31 -13.69
N ASP A 183 6.90 -4.94 -14.74
CA ASP A 183 6.11 -5.85 -15.59
C ASP A 183 6.23 -7.29 -15.08
N THR A 184 5.85 -7.47 -13.82
CA THR A 184 5.91 -8.73 -13.08
C THR A 184 4.56 -9.04 -12.46
N PHE A 185 4.45 -10.16 -11.74
CA PHE A 185 3.23 -10.60 -11.06
C PHE A 185 2.48 -9.49 -10.29
N THR A 186 3.22 -8.51 -9.73
CA THR A 186 2.63 -7.43 -8.95
C THR A 186 2.41 -6.15 -9.74
N GLY A 187 2.78 -6.09 -11.01
CA GLY A 187 2.62 -4.90 -11.85
C GLY A 187 1.16 -4.55 -12.10
N ILE A 188 0.91 -3.30 -12.45
CA ILE A 188 -0.39 -2.84 -12.95
C ILE A 188 -0.22 -2.01 -14.22
N ASN A 189 -1.09 -2.23 -15.18
CA ASN A 189 -1.12 -1.40 -16.38
C ASN A 189 -1.42 0.07 -16.02
N PRO A 190 -0.67 1.04 -16.54
CA PRO A 190 -0.89 2.47 -16.29
C PRO A 190 -2.33 2.95 -16.53
N ILE A 191 -3.06 2.32 -17.46
CA ILE A 191 -4.47 2.62 -17.73
C ILE A 191 -5.37 2.39 -16.53
N SER A 192 -4.99 1.48 -15.61
CA SER A 192 -5.74 1.19 -14.39
C SER A 192 -5.54 2.24 -13.29
N VAL A 193 -4.46 2.99 -13.33
CA VAL A 193 -4.06 3.94 -12.27
C VAL A 193 -5.13 4.96 -11.90
N PRO A 194 -5.83 5.59 -12.85
CA PRO A 194 -6.89 6.55 -12.49
C PRO A 194 -7.97 5.95 -11.60
N TYR A 195 -8.34 4.69 -11.82
CA TYR A 195 -9.36 3.99 -11.04
C TYR A 195 -8.87 3.68 -9.61
N TYR A 196 -7.61 3.25 -9.48
CA TYR A 196 -6.99 3.04 -8.17
C TYR A 196 -6.92 4.34 -7.38
N LEU A 197 -6.33 5.39 -7.95
CA LEU A 197 -6.14 6.67 -7.25
C LEU A 197 -7.47 7.33 -6.90
N SER A 198 -8.46 7.29 -7.81
CA SER A 198 -9.80 7.83 -7.54
C SER A 198 -10.50 7.05 -6.43
N GLY A 199 -10.41 5.72 -6.42
CA GLY A 199 -10.95 4.89 -5.35
C GLY A 199 -10.28 5.17 -4.01
N GLN A 200 -8.96 5.29 -3.99
CA GLN A 200 -8.19 5.65 -2.80
C GLN A 200 -8.57 7.03 -2.27
N LEU A 201 -8.70 8.02 -3.14
CA LEU A 201 -9.13 9.36 -2.74
C LEU A 201 -10.54 9.36 -2.12
N LEU A 202 -11.49 8.68 -2.77
CA LEU A 202 -12.84 8.53 -2.21
C LEU A 202 -12.82 7.77 -0.88
N GLY A 203 -11.99 6.73 -0.75
CA GLY A 203 -11.81 5.98 0.49
C GLY A 203 -11.29 6.84 1.65
N ILE A 204 -10.40 7.81 1.37
CA ILE A 204 -9.97 8.82 2.34
C ILE A 204 -11.17 9.61 2.87
N PHE A 205 -12.01 10.13 1.99
CA PHE A 205 -13.18 10.92 2.41
C PHE A 205 -14.21 10.07 3.16
N VAL A 206 -14.50 8.86 2.69
CA VAL A 206 -15.42 7.94 3.37
C VAL A 206 -14.94 7.67 4.79
N SER A 207 -13.68 7.28 4.97
CA SER A 207 -13.12 7.00 6.30
C SER A 207 -13.11 8.23 7.21
N PHE A 208 -12.72 9.39 6.69
CA PHE A 208 -12.69 10.63 7.45
C PHE A 208 -14.08 11.04 7.97
N ILE A 209 -15.09 10.98 7.10
CA ILE A 209 -16.48 11.31 7.46
C ILE A 209 -17.02 10.29 8.45
N THR A 210 -16.85 8.98 8.19
CA THR A 210 -17.32 7.91 9.08
C THR A 210 -16.75 8.07 10.48
N PHE A 211 -15.44 8.25 10.59
CA PHE A 211 -14.80 8.42 11.88
C PHE A 211 -15.24 9.69 12.59
N LYS A 212 -15.44 10.80 11.86
CA LYS A 212 -15.94 12.06 12.43
C LYS A 212 -17.37 11.93 12.96
N LEU A 213 -18.23 11.16 12.28
CA LEU A 213 -19.59 10.90 12.72
C LEU A 213 -19.63 10.04 13.98
N TYR A 214 -18.75 9.05 14.06
CA TYR A 214 -18.64 8.18 15.23
C TYR A 214 -18.17 8.93 16.50
N LYS A 215 -17.37 10.00 16.34
CA LYS A 215 -16.83 10.80 17.45
C LYS A 215 -17.77 11.91 17.95
N LYS A 216 -18.95 12.06 17.35
CA LYS A 216 -20.02 12.96 17.83
C LYS A 216 -20.87 12.27 18.88
#